data_5a53d81d55f639faa0d3ff74a0316323
#
_entry.id   5a53d81d55f639faa0d3ff74a0316323
#
_cell.length_a   1.000
_cell.length_b   1.000
_cell.length_c   1.000
_cell.angle_alpha   90.00
_cell.angle_beta   90.00
_cell.angle_gamma   90.00
#
_symmetry.space_group_name_H-M   'P 1'
#
loop_
_entity.id
_entity.type
_entity.pdbx_description
1 polymer ?
#
loop_
_entity_poly.entity_id
_entity_poly.type
_entity_poly.pdbx_seq_one_letter_code
_entity_poly.pdbx_strand_id
1 'polypeptide(L)'
;MLKEVLKIDYPKSAAGKKQWNEYYGTNAYWKGKHHALRAKDAKYWHELTRAAMAKAQCRKHPFEKPVVITFLWNDRMDLDNHSMMAKMIIDGMRPRIIANDSKKYVQGIEHYWHNQPYIKVVVQEVEW
;
A
#
# COMPACT_ATOMS: atom_id res chain seq x y z
N MET A 1 -6.34 -19.83 -7.35
CA MET A 1 -5.27 -19.16 -6.60
C MET A 1 -5.87 -18.32 -5.49
N LEU A 2 -5.25 -18.34 -4.33
CA LEU A 2 -5.68 -17.52 -3.19
C LEU A 2 -5.30 -16.07 -3.40
N LYS A 3 -6.21 -15.17 -3.04
CA LYS A 3 -5.92 -13.74 -3.10
C LYS A 3 -6.68 -12.99 -1.99
N GLU A 4 -6.13 -11.84 -1.63
CA GLU A 4 -6.77 -10.88 -0.72
C GLU A 4 -6.86 -9.53 -1.42
N VAL A 5 -7.93 -8.78 -1.15
CA VAL A 5 -8.16 -7.46 -1.72
C VAL A 5 -8.40 -6.48 -0.59
N LEU A 6 -7.59 -5.43 -0.53
CA LEU A 6 -7.75 -4.33 0.42
C LEU A 6 -8.19 -3.07 -0.30
N LYS A 7 -8.94 -2.22 0.40
CA LYS A 7 -9.36 -0.91 -0.10
C LYS A 7 -9.04 0.14 0.95
N ILE A 8 -8.32 1.19 0.54
CA ILE A 8 -7.97 2.32 1.39
C ILE A 8 -8.54 3.57 0.73
N ASP A 9 -9.47 4.25 1.40
CA ASP A 9 -10.15 5.42 0.84
C ASP A 9 -9.20 6.62 0.72
N TYR A 10 -9.30 7.34 -0.38
CA TYR A 10 -8.69 8.65 -0.52
C TYR A 10 -9.44 9.70 0.29
N PRO A 11 -8.78 10.82 0.65
CA PRO A 11 -9.50 11.96 1.23
C PRO A 11 -10.61 12.41 0.27
N LYS A 12 -11.75 12.85 0.85
CA LYS A 12 -12.92 13.24 0.06
C LYS A 12 -12.88 14.70 -0.39
N SER A 13 -12.24 15.58 0.41
CA SER A 13 -12.17 17.01 0.07
C SER A 13 -11.06 17.31 -0.93
N ALA A 14 -11.23 18.39 -1.71
CA ALA A 14 -10.20 18.84 -2.65
C ALA A 14 -8.91 19.23 -1.92
N ALA A 15 -9.02 19.91 -0.76
CA ALA A 15 -7.87 20.28 0.05
C ALA A 15 -7.14 19.06 0.59
N GLY A 16 -7.88 18.06 1.07
CA GLY A 16 -7.30 16.79 1.54
C GLY A 16 -6.58 16.03 0.45
N LYS A 17 -7.14 15.99 -0.76
CA LYS A 17 -6.51 15.34 -1.92
C LYS A 17 -5.21 16.04 -2.32
N LYS A 18 -5.21 17.37 -2.31
CA LYS A 18 -4.01 18.15 -2.62
C LYS A 18 -2.90 17.91 -1.58
N GLN A 19 -3.25 17.93 -0.30
CA GLN A 19 -2.32 17.66 0.78
C GLN A 19 -1.74 16.25 0.68
N TRP A 20 -2.57 15.27 0.37
CA TRP A 20 -2.17 13.88 0.15
C TRP A 20 -1.08 13.77 -0.92
N ASN A 21 -1.32 14.38 -2.08
CA ASN A 21 -0.37 14.35 -3.19
C ASN A 21 0.97 14.99 -2.83
N GLU A 22 0.95 16.09 -2.08
CA GLU A 22 2.16 16.80 -1.65
C GLU A 22 2.93 16.04 -0.56
N TYR A 23 2.22 15.32 0.30
CA TYR A 23 2.78 14.71 1.50
C TYR A 23 3.38 13.33 1.28
N TYR A 24 2.73 12.49 0.49
CA TYR A 24 3.04 11.06 0.44
C TYR A 24 3.71 10.60 -0.85
N GLY A 25 3.88 11.47 -1.81
CA GLY A 25 4.61 11.10 -3.02
C GLY A 25 6.09 10.83 -2.72
N THR A 26 6.68 9.92 -3.47
CA THR A 26 8.10 9.55 -3.34
C THR A 26 9.01 10.78 -3.43
N ASN A 27 8.64 11.77 -4.26
CA ASN A 27 9.40 13.02 -4.40
C ASN A 27 9.51 13.81 -3.09
N ALA A 28 8.48 13.78 -2.23
CA ALA A 28 8.53 14.43 -0.91
C ALA A 28 9.63 13.83 -0.04
N TYR A 29 9.81 12.52 -0.10
CA TYR A 29 10.85 11.80 0.65
C TYR A 29 12.22 12.03 0.03
N TRP A 30 12.31 12.05 -1.27
CA TRP A 30 13.55 12.31 -2.00
C TRP A 30 14.12 13.69 -1.68
N LYS A 31 13.27 14.70 -1.45
CA LYS A 31 13.67 16.06 -1.08
C LYS A 31 14.17 16.16 0.37
N GLY A 32 14.22 15.09 1.12
CA GLY A 32 14.75 15.07 2.47
C GLY A 32 13.71 15.29 3.56
N LYS A 33 12.56 14.68 3.45
CA LYS A 33 11.54 14.72 4.49
C LYS A 33 12.13 14.26 5.83
N HIS A 34 11.93 15.06 6.89
CA HIS A 34 12.50 14.80 8.21
C HIS A 34 12.10 13.42 8.74
N HIS A 35 13.04 12.70 9.37
CA HIS A 35 12.81 11.34 9.85
C HIS A 35 11.65 11.19 10.83
N ALA A 36 11.39 12.19 11.67
CA ALA A 36 10.24 12.15 12.59
C ALA A 36 8.90 12.21 11.85
N LEU A 37 8.82 12.96 10.75
CA LEU A 37 7.65 13.00 9.88
C LEU A 37 7.49 11.68 9.13
N ARG A 38 8.59 11.09 8.67
CA ARG A 38 8.56 9.77 8.01
C ARG A 38 8.06 8.69 8.95
N ALA A 39 8.49 8.71 10.20
CA ALA A 39 8.02 7.76 11.21
C ALA A 39 6.53 7.93 11.49
N LYS A 40 6.05 9.16 11.55
CA LYS A 40 4.63 9.49 11.71
C LYS A 40 3.81 9.01 10.52
N ASP A 41 4.31 9.19 9.31
CA ASP A 41 3.67 8.71 8.08
C ASP A 41 3.58 7.18 8.08
N ALA A 42 4.66 6.49 8.43
CA ALA A 42 4.67 5.04 8.51
C ALA A 42 3.61 4.52 9.47
N LYS A 43 3.50 5.13 10.66
CA LYS A 43 2.47 4.77 11.64
C LYS A 43 1.07 4.96 11.08
N TYR A 44 0.82 6.11 10.44
CA TYR A 44 -0.46 6.42 9.82
C TYR A 44 -0.85 5.39 8.76
N TRP A 45 0.07 5.07 7.85
CA TRP A 45 -0.18 4.09 6.79
C TRP A 45 -0.34 2.67 7.30
N HIS A 46 0.41 2.30 8.35
CA HIS A 46 0.22 1.00 9.00
C HIS A 46 -1.16 0.89 9.62
N GLU A 47 -1.65 1.94 10.26
CA GLU A 47 -2.99 1.96 10.85
C GLU A 47 -4.08 1.88 9.78
N LEU A 48 -3.95 2.63 8.68
CA LEU A 48 -4.87 2.55 7.53
C LEU A 48 -4.91 1.15 6.95
N THR A 49 -3.75 0.53 6.78
CA THR A 49 -3.64 -0.82 6.21
C THR A 49 -4.26 -1.85 7.12
N ARG A 50 -4.03 -1.77 8.43
CA ARG A 50 -4.64 -2.67 9.42
C ARG A 50 -6.15 -2.53 9.45
N ALA A 51 -6.66 -1.30 9.38
CA ALA A 51 -8.09 -1.05 9.30
C ALA A 51 -8.70 -1.65 8.02
N ALA A 52 -8.01 -1.52 6.89
CA ALA A 52 -8.45 -2.10 5.62
C ALA A 52 -8.46 -3.63 5.68
N MET A 53 -7.46 -4.25 6.31
CA MET A 53 -7.43 -5.70 6.52
C MET A 53 -8.58 -6.17 7.39
N ALA A 54 -8.89 -5.45 8.46
CA ALA A 54 -9.99 -5.78 9.35
C ALA A 54 -11.34 -5.67 8.63
N LYS A 55 -11.53 -4.60 7.87
CA LYS A 55 -12.76 -4.38 7.10
C LYS A 55 -12.96 -5.43 6.01
N ALA A 56 -11.89 -5.85 5.36
CA ALA A 56 -11.93 -6.88 4.33
C ALA A 56 -12.04 -8.29 4.92
N GLN A 57 -11.92 -8.44 6.24
CA GLN A 57 -11.88 -9.73 6.93
C GLN A 57 -10.83 -10.66 6.31
N CYS A 58 -9.64 -10.12 6.11
CA CYS A 58 -8.52 -10.82 5.52
C CYS A 58 -8.11 -12.05 6.34
N ARG A 59 -7.44 -12.95 5.66
CA ARG A 59 -6.82 -14.12 6.28
C ARG A 59 -5.94 -13.70 7.48
N LYS A 60 -5.84 -14.57 8.47
CA LYS A 60 -5.08 -14.31 9.71
C LYS A 60 -3.70 -14.93 9.72
N HIS A 61 -3.36 -15.69 8.70
CA HIS A 61 -2.06 -16.32 8.55
C HIS A 61 -1.46 -15.90 7.22
N PRO A 62 -0.14 -15.65 7.17
CA PRO A 62 0.49 -15.20 5.94
C PRO A 62 0.40 -16.27 4.84
N PHE A 63 0.45 -15.80 3.60
CA PHE A 63 0.56 -16.71 2.46
C PHE A 63 1.83 -17.55 2.59
N GLU A 64 1.72 -18.83 2.33
CA GLU A 64 2.87 -19.76 2.36
C GLU A 64 3.69 -19.70 1.08
N LYS A 65 3.01 -19.43 -0.04
CA LYS A 65 3.65 -19.27 -1.35
C LYS A 65 3.96 -17.83 -1.62
N PRO A 66 4.92 -17.55 -2.52
CA PRO A 66 5.19 -16.16 -2.92
C PRO A 66 3.96 -15.50 -3.51
N VAL A 67 3.88 -14.18 -3.37
CA VAL A 67 2.76 -13.38 -3.87
C VAL A 67 3.24 -12.30 -4.83
N VAL A 68 2.34 -11.85 -5.69
CA VAL A 68 2.45 -10.59 -6.42
C VAL A 68 1.48 -9.61 -5.79
N ILE A 69 1.95 -8.40 -5.53
CA ILE A 69 1.15 -7.33 -4.94
C ILE A 69 0.87 -6.30 -6.03
N THR A 70 -0.40 -6.07 -6.32
CA THR A 70 -0.83 -5.11 -7.34
C THR A 70 -1.53 -3.94 -6.65
N PHE A 71 -1.04 -2.73 -6.95
CA PHE A 71 -1.63 -1.48 -6.46
C PHE A 71 -2.38 -0.81 -7.61
N LEU A 72 -3.60 -0.37 -7.33
CA LEU A 72 -4.39 0.43 -8.26
C LEU A 72 -4.67 1.78 -7.60
N TRP A 73 -4.21 2.84 -8.25
CA TRP A 73 -4.21 4.20 -7.74
C TRP A 73 -5.19 5.08 -8.52
N ASN A 74 -5.66 6.14 -7.87
CA ASN A 74 -6.50 7.14 -8.52
C ASN A 74 -6.25 8.51 -7.88
N ASP A 75 -5.10 9.09 -8.18
CA ASP A 75 -4.70 10.41 -7.71
C ASP A 75 -4.01 11.18 -8.83
N ARG A 76 -3.43 12.33 -8.52
CA ARG A 76 -2.79 13.20 -9.52
C ARG A 76 -1.27 13.08 -9.57
N MET A 77 -0.70 12.16 -8.80
CA MET A 77 0.74 11.90 -8.86
C MET A 77 1.07 11.04 -10.07
N ASP A 78 2.29 11.16 -10.56
CA ASP A 78 2.80 10.22 -11.56
C ASP A 78 2.85 8.81 -10.97
N LEU A 79 2.69 7.81 -11.81
CA LEU A 79 2.58 6.44 -11.35
C LEU A 79 3.80 5.99 -10.55
N ASP A 80 4.99 6.38 -10.98
CA ASP A 80 6.25 6.05 -10.31
C ASP A 80 6.47 6.78 -8.98
N ASN A 81 5.62 7.76 -8.66
CA ASN A 81 5.70 8.53 -7.42
C ASN A 81 4.96 7.86 -6.24
N HIS A 82 4.54 6.60 -6.39
CA HIS A 82 3.76 5.87 -5.38
C HIS A 82 4.59 4.86 -4.57
N SER A 83 5.88 4.73 -4.84
CA SER A 83 6.68 3.64 -4.23
C SER A 83 6.79 3.73 -2.71
N MET A 84 6.85 4.93 -2.13
CA MET A 84 6.93 5.07 -0.66
C MET A 84 5.61 4.70 0.02
N MET A 85 4.47 5.09 -0.56
CA MET A 85 3.16 4.66 -0.03
C MET A 85 3.00 3.16 -0.13
N ALA A 86 3.38 2.58 -1.26
CA ALA A 86 3.34 1.13 -1.45
C ALA A 86 4.19 0.40 -0.41
N LYS A 87 5.41 0.89 -0.15
CA LYS A 87 6.28 0.33 0.89
C LYS A 87 5.62 0.34 2.25
N MET A 88 5.04 1.46 2.64
CA MET A 88 4.38 1.59 3.95
C MET A 88 3.15 0.69 4.08
N ILE A 89 2.38 0.53 2.98
CA ILE A 89 1.24 -0.40 2.95
C ILE A 89 1.73 -1.85 3.09
N ILE A 90 2.76 -2.24 2.37
CA ILE A 90 3.34 -3.59 2.46
C ILE A 90 3.81 -3.86 3.88
N ASP A 91 4.52 -2.92 4.49
CA ASP A 91 4.97 -3.05 5.88
C ASP A 91 3.78 -3.22 6.84
N GLY A 92 2.67 -2.54 6.57
CA GLY A 92 1.44 -2.65 7.35
C GLY A 92 0.72 -4.00 7.20
N MET A 93 0.93 -4.71 6.10
CA MET A 93 0.37 -6.05 5.90
C MET A 93 1.13 -7.15 6.63
N ARG A 94 2.33 -6.85 7.11
CA ARG A 94 3.16 -7.78 7.87
C ARG A 94 2.73 -7.81 9.34
N PRO A 95 2.71 -8.94 10.00
CA PRO A 95 2.94 -10.31 9.49
C PRO A 95 1.64 -11.02 9.10
N ARG A 96 0.52 -10.31 9.03
CA ARG A 96 -0.81 -10.94 8.89
C ARG A 96 -1.03 -11.60 7.53
N ILE A 97 -0.77 -10.86 6.43
CA ILE A 97 -1.00 -11.36 5.06
C ILE A 97 0.30 -11.91 4.47
N ILE A 98 1.40 -11.24 4.73
CA ILE A 98 2.72 -11.66 4.27
C ILE A 98 3.66 -11.77 5.47
N ALA A 99 4.53 -12.78 5.45
CA ALA A 99 5.47 -12.99 6.55
C ALA A 99 6.53 -11.87 6.60
N ASN A 100 7.09 -11.52 5.46
CA ASN A 100 7.93 -10.34 5.27
C ASN A 100 7.98 -9.99 3.76
N ASP A 101 8.71 -8.93 3.42
CA ASP A 101 8.78 -8.41 2.07
C ASP A 101 9.97 -8.92 1.25
N SER A 102 10.65 -9.96 1.73
CA SER A 102 11.80 -10.52 1.04
C SER A 102 11.40 -11.29 -0.22
N LYS A 103 12.37 -11.58 -1.07
CA LYS A 103 12.23 -12.33 -2.32
C LYS A 103 11.48 -13.66 -2.13
N LYS A 104 11.61 -14.28 -0.97
CA LYS A 104 10.94 -15.56 -0.68
C LYS A 104 9.42 -15.43 -0.65
N TYR A 105 8.91 -14.26 -0.25
CA TYR A 105 7.47 -14.05 -0.02
C TYR A 105 6.82 -13.09 -1.01
N VAL A 106 7.58 -12.16 -1.56
CA VAL A 106 7.07 -11.18 -2.53
C VAL A 106 7.87 -11.30 -3.83
N GLN A 107 7.21 -11.73 -4.87
CA GLN A 107 7.82 -11.96 -6.18
C GLN A 107 7.78 -10.74 -7.08
N GLY A 108 6.79 -9.89 -6.89
CA GLY A 108 6.65 -8.70 -7.71
C GLY A 108 5.68 -7.71 -7.13
N ILE A 109 5.85 -6.46 -7.54
CA ILE A 109 4.98 -5.36 -7.19
C ILE A 109 4.61 -4.65 -8.48
N GLU A 110 3.32 -4.42 -8.70
CA GLU A 110 2.81 -3.79 -9.91
C GLU A 110 1.97 -2.57 -9.55
N HIS A 111 2.02 -1.54 -10.36
CA HIS A 111 1.26 -0.31 -10.18
C HIS A 111 0.44 -0.03 -11.43
N TYR A 112 -0.84 0.23 -11.25
CA TYR A 112 -1.77 0.57 -12.32
C TYR A 112 -2.70 1.70 -11.89
N TRP A 113 -3.35 2.34 -12.85
CA TRP A 113 -4.43 3.27 -12.61
C TRP A 113 -5.78 2.57 -12.62
N HIS A 114 -6.72 3.09 -11.84
CA HIS A 114 -8.14 2.74 -11.95
C HIS A 114 -8.98 4.00 -11.67
N ASN A 115 -10.28 3.90 -11.76
CA ASN A 115 -11.17 5.06 -11.62
C ASN A 115 -12.08 5.00 -10.38
N GLN A 116 -11.72 4.21 -9.39
CA GLN A 116 -12.47 4.13 -8.13
C GLN A 116 -11.88 5.10 -7.10
N PRO A 117 -12.70 5.58 -6.11
CA PRO A 117 -12.25 6.59 -5.14
C PRO A 117 -11.43 6.00 -3.98
N TYR A 118 -10.72 4.92 -4.19
CA TYR A 118 -9.89 4.27 -3.19
C TYR A 118 -8.65 3.64 -3.83
N ILE A 119 -7.66 3.43 -3.00
CA ILE A 119 -6.49 2.61 -3.37
C ILE A 119 -6.92 1.14 -3.25
N LYS A 120 -6.75 0.38 -4.31
CA LYS A 120 -7.00 -1.06 -4.27
C LYS A 120 -5.68 -1.80 -4.22
N VAL A 121 -5.54 -2.70 -3.27
CA VAL A 121 -4.34 -3.54 -3.12
C VAL A 121 -4.77 -4.99 -3.28
N VAL A 122 -4.21 -5.67 -4.27
CA VAL A 122 -4.48 -7.09 -4.52
C VAL A 122 -3.23 -7.88 -4.22
N VAL A 123 -3.33 -8.82 -3.30
CA VAL A 123 -2.24 -9.74 -2.93
C VAL A 123 -2.65 -11.13 -3.42
N GLN A 124 -1.91 -11.68 -4.35
CA GLN A 124 -2.26 -12.93 -5.01
C GLN A 124 -1.09 -13.90 -5.02
N GLU A 125 -1.34 -15.16 -4.64
CA GLU A 125 -0.34 -16.21 -4.74
C GLU A 125 0.09 -16.42 -6.18
N VAL A 126 1.35 -16.75 -6.36
CA VAL A 126 1.94 -17.11 -7.64
C VAL A 126 2.16 -18.60 -7.67
N GLU A 127 1.72 -19.26 -8.73
CA GLU A 127 2.04 -20.66 -8.95
C GLU A 127 3.34 -20.79 -9.75
N TRP A 128 4.16 -21.75 -9.33
CA TRP A 128 5.41 -22.10 -9.99
C TRP A 128 5.31 -23.43 -10.67
#